data_162afd418ea30558498f2f6dd794983a
#
_entry.id   162afd418ea30558498f2f6dd794983a
#
_cell.length_a   1.000
_cell.length_b   1.000
_cell.length_c   1.000
_cell.angle_alpha   90.00
_cell.angle_beta   90.00
_cell.angle_gamma   90.00
#
_symmetry.space_group_name_H-M   'P 1'
#
loop_
_entity.id
_entity.type
_entity.pdbx_description
1 polymer ?
#
loop_
_entity_poly.entity_id
_entity_poly.type
_entity_poly.pdbx_seq_one_letter_code
_entity_poly.pdbx_strand_id
1 'polypeptide(L)'
;MLPLMLHAQQWIDVTEAYIQNPTFDNSLATGWTYTSNASSQKGEYEGWEFWNGTFNIYQTVNVPNGKYRLSVQAYYRTTDNEQAYSNYSNGAEELTAFLYANEAQVPVVSVYSEHLTENYANSCWGTYGNGWEYLYYPNGMVSGAYCFERGMYNNSVETEVTDGTLTIGIINDTYMNSNWCMMDNFKLEYYGTVTAIEEITLSSTTLSLIEGETSQLTATITPANATYQRLEWLSEDESIATVDAKGKVTSISEGTTTIYAMATDESGAIASCEITVKRSVPTAETLVINEIQSANIDMFVDPSFNYGAWVELYNPTDKTVSLN
;
A
#
# COMPACT_ATOMS: atom_id res chain seq x y z
N MET A 1 -39.07 1.64 -23.42
CA MET A 1 -38.53 0.56 -22.62
C MET A 1 -37.21 0.13 -23.26
N LEU A 2 -36.08 0.58 -22.73
CA LEU A 2 -34.80 0.01 -23.12
C LEU A 2 -34.75 -1.40 -22.55
N PRO A 3 -34.25 -2.41 -23.29
CA PRO A 3 -34.05 -3.72 -22.74
C PRO A 3 -33.02 -3.64 -21.59
N LEU A 4 -33.39 -4.13 -20.39
CA LEU A 4 -32.41 -4.46 -19.36
C LEU A 4 -31.43 -5.45 -20.00
N MET A 5 -30.22 -5.00 -20.35
CA MET A 5 -29.13 -5.91 -20.63
C MET A 5 -28.82 -6.60 -19.31
N LEU A 6 -29.26 -7.86 -19.13
CA LEU A 6 -28.76 -8.71 -18.07
C LEU A 6 -27.27 -8.94 -18.38
N HIS A 7 -26.39 -8.20 -17.74
CA HIS A 7 -24.96 -8.50 -17.78
C HIS A 7 -24.79 -9.82 -17.02
N ALA A 8 -24.26 -10.82 -17.71
CA ALA A 8 -23.95 -12.09 -17.07
C ALA A 8 -22.90 -11.86 -15.96
N GLN A 9 -23.08 -12.48 -14.80
CA GLN A 9 -22.05 -12.49 -13.75
C GLN A 9 -20.76 -13.10 -14.31
N GLN A 10 -19.64 -12.46 -14.06
CA GLN A 10 -18.32 -12.86 -14.49
C GLN A 10 -17.29 -12.53 -13.43
N TRP A 11 -16.10 -13.10 -13.57
CA TRP A 11 -14.95 -12.70 -12.78
C TRP A 11 -14.44 -11.35 -13.29
N ILE A 12 -14.36 -10.37 -12.41
CA ILE A 12 -13.95 -8.99 -12.66
C ILE A 12 -12.66 -8.76 -11.90
N ASP A 13 -11.60 -8.35 -12.58
CA ASP A 13 -10.35 -7.98 -11.95
C ASP A 13 -10.52 -6.70 -11.13
N VAL A 14 -10.31 -6.80 -9.83
CA VAL A 14 -10.41 -5.69 -8.87
C VAL A 14 -9.09 -5.50 -8.11
N THR A 15 -7.99 -6.03 -8.63
CA THR A 15 -6.68 -6.02 -8.00
C THR A 15 -6.26 -4.61 -7.61
N GLU A 16 -6.17 -3.71 -8.58
CA GLU A 16 -5.74 -2.33 -8.38
C GLU A 16 -6.67 -1.52 -7.47
N ALA A 17 -7.94 -1.93 -7.36
CA ALA A 17 -8.89 -1.26 -6.48
C ALA A 17 -8.65 -1.57 -4.99
N TYR A 18 -8.11 -2.76 -4.67
CA TYR A 18 -8.06 -3.23 -3.28
C TYR A 18 -6.67 -3.67 -2.83
N ILE A 19 -5.83 -4.24 -3.68
CA ILE A 19 -4.49 -4.69 -3.29
C ILE A 19 -3.48 -3.58 -3.54
N GLN A 20 -2.70 -3.24 -2.52
CA GLN A 20 -1.56 -2.34 -2.66
C GLN A 20 -0.32 -3.15 -3.01
N ASN A 21 0.44 -2.69 -4.02
CA ASN A 21 1.69 -3.32 -4.45
C ASN A 21 1.56 -4.85 -4.66
N PRO A 22 0.70 -5.29 -5.58
CA PRO A 22 0.45 -6.72 -5.82
C PRO A 22 1.62 -7.46 -6.43
N THR A 23 2.58 -6.75 -7.02
CA THR A 23 3.75 -7.24 -7.75
C THR A 23 5.07 -7.00 -6.99
N PHE A 24 5.02 -6.50 -5.75
CA PHE A 24 6.18 -6.18 -4.91
C PHE A 24 7.25 -5.30 -5.59
N ASP A 25 6.86 -4.48 -6.55
CA ASP A 25 7.75 -3.58 -7.27
C ASP A 25 8.52 -2.65 -6.32
N ASN A 26 9.73 -2.26 -6.73
CA ASN A 26 10.58 -1.33 -6.00
C ASN A 26 11.08 -1.80 -4.62
N SER A 27 11.15 -3.09 -4.35
CA SER A 27 11.67 -3.66 -3.09
C SER A 27 10.90 -3.21 -1.83
N LEU A 28 9.70 -2.69 -1.98
CA LEU A 28 8.89 -2.17 -0.89
C LEU A 28 7.82 -3.20 -0.47
N ALA A 29 7.58 -3.28 0.85
CA ALA A 29 6.45 -4.02 1.41
C ALA A 29 5.22 -3.12 1.58
N THR A 30 5.08 -2.06 0.78
CA THR A 30 4.01 -1.08 0.91
C THR A 30 2.65 -1.77 0.87
N GLY A 31 1.82 -1.52 1.88
CA GLY A 31 0.50 -2.14 2.01
C GLY A 31 0.51 -3.54 2.62
N TRP A 32 1.65 -4.22 2.68
CA TRP A 32 1.76 -5.56 3.23
C TRP A 32 2.26 -5.56 4.67
N THR A 33 1.55 -6.29 5.52
CA THR A 33 1.99 -6.62 6.88
C THR A 33 2.62 -8.01 6.87
N TYR A 34 3.72 -8.19 7.60
CA TYR A 34 4.31 -9.51 7.74
C TYR A 34 4.87 -9.77 9.12
N THR A 35 4.83 -11.04 9.54
CA THR A 35 5.54 -11.58 10.68
C THR A 35 6.41 -12.74 10.21
N SER A 36 7.65 -12.80 10.65
CA SER A 36 8.58 -13.84 10.17
C SER A 36 9.72 -14.05 11.15
N ASN A 37 10.14 -15.31 11.31
CA ASN A 37 11.46 -15.69 11.82
C ASN A 37 12.35 -16.26 10.69
N ALA A 38 11.82 -16.34 9.46
CA ALA A 38 12.56 -16.72 8.27
C ALA A 38 13.48 -15.58 7.79
N SER A 39 14.56 -15.93 7.10
CA SER A 39 15.27 -14.98 6.25
C SER A 39 14.39 -14.58 5.07
N SER A 40 14.52 -13.34 4.58
CA SER A 40 13.70 -12.87 3.46
C SER A 40 14.47 -11.88 2.58
N GLN A 41 14.13 -11.86 1.30
CA GLN A 41 14.60 -10.89 0.32
C GLN A 41 13.44 -10.47 -0.58
N LYS A 42 13.41 -9.21 -1.01
CA LYS A 42 12.38 -8.64 -1.87
C LYS A 42 12.97 -7.69 -2.90
N GLY A 43 12.37 -7.66 -4.08
CA GLY A 43 12.43 -6.57 -5.03
C GLY A 43 13.67 -6.41 -5.90
N GLU A 44 14.71 -7.22 -5.79
CA GLU A 44 15.82 -7.10 -6.76
C GLU A 44 15.47 -7.68 -8.14
N TYR A 45 14.54 -8.66 -8.15
CA TYR A 45 14.10 -9.39 -9.34
C TYR A 45 12.57 -9.54 -9.39
N GLU A 46 11.85 -8.54 -8.87
CA GLU A 46 10.39 -8.60 -8.73
C GLU A 46 9.95 -9.82 -7.89
N GLY A 47 9.12 -9.61 -6.88
CA GLY A 47 8.67 -10.66 -5.97
C GLY A 47 9.29 -10.61 -4.58
N TRP A 48 8.83 -11.51 -3.73
CA TRP A 48 9.27 -11.65 -2.34
C TRP A 48 9.53 -13.12 -2.02
N GLU A 49 10.65 -13.39 -1.35
CA GLU A 49 10.99 -14.74 -0.90
C GLU A 49 11.22 -14.80 0.61
N PHE A 50 10.92 -15.99 1.17
CA PHE A 50 11.19 -16.37 2.56
C PHE A 50 11.84 -17.75 2.58
N TRP A 51 12.87 -17.92 3.43
CA TRP A 51 13.53 -19.22 3.59
C TRP A 51 14.00 -19.47 5.03
N ASN A 52 14.17 -20.78 5.38
CA ASN A 52 14.63 -21.24 6.68
C ASN A 52 13.77 -20.74 7.84
N GLY A 53 12.46 -20.79 7.74
CA GLY A 53 11.62 -20.34 8.84
C GLY A 53 10.13 -20.32 8.56
N THR A 54 9.39 -19.77 9.50
CA THR A 54 7.97 -19.50 9.40
C THR A 54 7.73 -18.04 9.00
N PHE A 55 6.63 -17.78 8.32
CA PHE A 55 6.22 -16.44 7.93
C PHE A 55 4.71 -16.35 7.72
N ASN A 56 4.18 -15.16 7.85
CA ASN A 56 2.85 -14.79 7.39
C ASN A 56 2.95 -13.39 6.75
N ILE A 57 2.56 -13.27 5.49
CA ILE A 57 2.48 -12.00 4.76
C ILE A 57 1.04 -11.78 4.33
N TYR A 58 0.47 -10.61 4.64
CA TYR A 58 -0.94 -10.35 4.38
C TYR A 58 -1.29 -8.88 4.21
N GLN A 59 -2.42 -8.65 3.56
CA GLN A 59 -3.18 -7.41 3.59
C GLN A 59 -4.60 -7.68 4.08
N THR A 60 -5.18 -6.73 4.82
CA THR A 60 -6.60 -6.70 5.14
C THR A 60 -7.22 -5.49 4.44
N VAL A 61 -8.21 -5.74 3.62
CA VAL A 61 -8.88 -4.74 2.78
C VAL A 61 -10.39 -4.73 3.01
N ASN A 62 -11.01 -3.58 2.87
CA ASN A 62 -12.47 -3.45 2.88
C ASN A 62 -12.97 -3.62 1.46
N VAL A 63 -13.89 -4.55 1.26
CA VAL A 63 -14.45 -4.90 -0.05
C VAL A 63 -15.98 -5.09 0.08
N PRO A 64 -16.76 -4.91 -0.99
CA PRO A 64 -18.18 -5.29 -1.00
C PRO A 64 -18.39 -6.76 -0.64
N ASN A 65 -19.54 -7.08 -0.02
CA ASN A 65 -19.89 -8.47 0.20
C ASN A 65 -20.08 -9.20 -1.13
N GLY A 66 -19.63 -10.47 -1.18
CA GLY A 66 -19.73 -11.28 -2.37
C GLY A 66 -18.62 -12.31 -2.51
N LYS A 67 -18.58 -12.95 -3.67
CA LYS A 67 -17.62 -14.01 -3.95
C LYS A 67 -16.35 -13.45 -4.58
N TYR A 68 -15.19 -13.84 -4.03
CA TYR A 68 -13.86 -13.41 -4.47
C TYR A 68 -12.99 -14.62 -4.82
N ARG A 69 -12.06 -14.40 -5.74
CA ARG A 69 -10.96 -15.30 -6.06
C ARG A 69 -9.64 -14.55 -5.93
N LEU A 70 -8.80 -15.02 -5.03
CA LEU A 70 -7.42 -14.59 -4.91
C LEU A 70 -6.54 -15.54 -5.70
N SER A 71 -5.67 -15.00 -6.56
CA SER A 71 -4.64 -15.75 -7.28
C SER A 71 -3.27 -15.14 -6.99
N VAL A 72 -2.23 -15.96 -7.11
CA VAL A 72 -0.82 -15.55 -6.94
C VAL A 72 0.07 -16.49 -7.71
N GLN A 73 1.17 -15.99 -8.24
CA GLN A 73 2.26 -16.84 -8.67
C GLN A 73 3.17 -17.09 -7.47
N ALA A 74 3.26 -18.34 -7.05
CA ALA A 74 4.04 -18.74 -5.88
C ALA A 74 4.38 -20.22 -5.95
N TYR A 75 5.53 -20.58 -5.40
CA TYR A 75 5.92 -21.96 -5.17
C TYR A 75 6.54 -22.15 -3.80
N TYR A 76 6.52 -23.38 -3.32
CA TYR A 76 7.08 -23.76 -2.04
C TYR A 76 7.98 -24.98 -2.18
N ARG A 77 9.12 -24.95 -1.49
CA ARG A 77 10.02 -26.07 -1.29
C ARG A 77 10.12 -26.37 0.20
N THR A 78 9.91 -27.61 0.56
CA THR A 78 9.78 -28.02 1.98
C THR A 78 11.12 -28.14 2.70
N THR A 79 12.20 -28.55 1.99
CA THR A 79 13.54 -28.76 2.56
C THR A 79 14.62 -28.52 1.50
N ASP A 80 15.83 -29.10 1.61
CA ASP A 80 16.83 -29.02 0.53
C ASP A 80 16.34 -29.69 -0.76
N ASN A 81 16.97 -29.33 -1.87
CA ASN A 81 16.49 -29.73 -3.19
C ASN A 81 16.42 -31.25 -3.38
N GLU A 82 17.42 -31.99 -2.93
CA GLU A 82 17.49 -33.45 -3.16
C GLU A 82 16.39 -34.17 -2.39
N GLN A 83 16.23 -33.89 -1.10
CA GLN A 83 15.22 -34.51 -0.26
C GLN A 83 13.81 -34.07 -0.68
N ALA A 84 13.62 -32.77 -0.96
CA ALA A 84 12.30 -32.24 -1.35
C ALA A 84 11.86 -32.82 -2.70
N TYR A 85 12.76 -32.92 -3.69
CA TYR A 85 12.46 -33.56 -4.97
C TYR A 85 12.16 -35.07 -4.82
N SER A 86 12.91 -35.75 -3.95
CA SER A 86 12.62 -37.16 -3.62
C SER A 86 11.23 -37.33 -3.02
N ASN A 87 10.85 -36.46 -2.06
CA ASN A 87 9.52 -36.47 -1.46
C ASN A 87 8.40 -36.20 -2.49
N TYR A 88 8.61 -35.20 -3.34
CA TYR A 88 7.69 -34.86 -4.43
C TYR A 88 7.50 -36.04 -5.39
N SER A 89 8.60 -36.63 -5.88
CA SER A 89 8.57 -37.71 -6.85
C SER A 89 7.92 -38.99 -6.32
N ASN A 90 7.97 -39.21 -5.01
CA ASN A 90 7.38 -40.37 -4.34
C ASN A 90 5.96 -40.06 -3.78
N GLY A 91 5.43 -38.88 -3.96
CA GLY A 91 4.13 -38.45 -3.42
C GLY A 91 4.12 -38.32 -1.90
N ALA A 92 5.29 -38.10 -1.28
CA ALA A 92 5.46 -37.94 0.16
C ALA A 92 5.74 -36.49 0.59
N GLU A 93 5.59 -35.53 -0.34
CA GLU A 93 5.78 -34.10 -0.03
C GLU A 93 4.61 -33.58 0.79
N GLU A 94 4.91 -32.92 1.91
CA GLU A 94 3.95 -32.24 2.78
C GLU A 94 4.12 -30.73 2.66
N LEU A 95 3.27 -30.08 1.85
CA LEU A 95 3.28 -28.62 1.66
C LEU A 95 2.67 -27.94 2.88
N THR A 96 3.46 -27.07 3.55
CA THR A 96 3.06 -26.36 4.77
C THR A 96 2.87 -24.86 4.57
N ALA A 97 3.12 -24.36 3.35
CA ALA A 97 2.76 -23.00 2.98
C ALA A 97 1.39 -22.96 2.30
N PHE A 98 0.56 -21.98 2.67
CA PHE A 98 -0.82 -21.87 2.18
C PHE A 98 -1.10 -20.46 1.66
N LEU A 99 -1.69 -20.38 0.47
CA LEU A 99 -2.39 -19.20 0.00
C LEU A 99 -3.75 -19.15 0.70
N TYR A 100 -4.12 -18.00 1.26
CA TYR A 100 -5.39 -17.88 1.97
C TYR A 100 -6.14 -16.57 1.65
N ALA A 101 -7.47 -16.66 1.79
CA ALA A 101 -8.41 -15.55 1.70
C ALA A 101 -9.47 -15.77 2.80
N ASN A 102 -9.41 -14.98 3.88
CA ASN A 102 -10.11 -15.21 5.14
C ASN A 102 -9.83 -16.65 5.64
N GLU A 103 -10.87 -17.44 5.92
CA GLU A 103 -10.73 -18.82 6.41
C GLU A 103 -10.42 -19.83 5.28
N ALA A 104 -10.62 -19.44 4.02
CA ALA A 104 -10.35 -20.32 2.88
C ALA A 104 -8.84 -20.36 2.59
N GLN A 105 -8.30 -21.57 2.40
CA GLN A 105 -6.88 -21.75 2.09
C GLN A 105 -6.62 -22.92 1.16
N VAL A 106 -5.54 -22.84 0.40
CA VAL A 106 -5.02 -23.90 -0.46
C VAL A 106 -3.51 -24.00 -0.28
N PRO A 107 -2.91 -25.23 -0.33
CA PRO A 107 -1.46 -25.35 -0.32
C PRO A 107 -0.84 -24.59 -1.51
N VAL A 108 0.26 -23.88 -1.27
CA VAL A 108 1.10 -23.33 -2.33
C VAL A 108 1.76 -24.49 -3.06
N VAL A 109 1.68 -24.50 -4.39
CA VAL A 109 2.22 -25.59 -5.21
C VAL A 109 3.71 -25.82 -4.96
N SER A 110 4.14 -27.07 -5.13
CA SER A 110 5.55 -27.44 -5.06
C SER A 110 6.37 -26.72 -6.12
N VAL A 111 7.59 -26.34 -5.77
CA VAL A 111 8.58 -25.85 -6.76
C VAL A 111 8.86 -26.87 -7.87
N TYR A 112 8.57 -28.16 -7.61
CA TYR A 112 8.75 -29.24 -8.58
C TYR A 112 7.52 -29.54 -9.43
N SER A 113 6.40 -28.83 -9.22
CA SER A 113 5.18 -29.02 -10.01
C SER A 113 5.31 -28.56 -11.46
N GLU A 114 6.23 -27.64 -11.73
CA GLU A 114 6.57 -27.16 -13.06
C GLU A 114 8.10 -27.08 -13.21
N HIS A 115 8.63 -27.06 -14.43
CA HIS A 115 10.08 -27.08 -14.67
C HIS A 115 10.46 -26.32 -15.95
N LEU A 116 11.73 -25.94 -16.02
CA LEU A 116 12.38 -25.38 -17.19
C LEU A 116 13.18 -26.45 -17.92
N THR A 117 13.44 -26.25 -19.20
CA THR A 117 14.27 -27.11 -20.05
C THR A 117 15.74 -26.65 -20.10
N GLU A 118 16.06 -25.51 -19.51
CA GLU A 118 17.39 -24.93 -19.45
C GLU A 118 17.72 -24.34 -18.08
N ASN A 119 19.00 -24.27 -17.73
CA ASN A 119 19.45 -23.61 -16.50
C ASN A 119 19.52 -22.11 -16.71
N TYR A 120 18.37 -21.43 -16.52
CA TYR A 120 18.29 -19.98 -16.69
C TYR A 120 19.22 -19.25 -15.72
N ALA A 121 20.09 -18.40 -16.26
CA ALA A 121 21.05 -17.55 -15.53
C ALA A 121 21.92 -18.30 -14.50
N ASN A 122 22.11 -19.62 -14.66
CA ASN A 122 22.76 -20.51 -13.68
C ASN A 122 22.11 -20.45 -12.27
N SER A 123 20.83 -20.12 -12.19
CA SER A 123 20.07 -19.95 -10.96
C SER A 123 19.07 -21.09 -10.68
N CYS A 124 19.19 -22.21 -11.41
CA CYS A 124 18.32 -23.37 -11.24
C CYS A 124 19.06 -24.56 -10.61
N TRP A 125 18.30 -25.36 -9.88
CA TRP A 125 18.71 -26.72 -9.53
C TRP A 125 18.20 -27.69 -10.58
N GLY A 126 19.04 -28.66 -10.99
CA GLY A 126 18.73 -29.59 -12.06
C GLY A 126 18.83 -31.05 -11.65
N THR A 127 17.94 -31.88 -12.19
CA THR A 127 17.94 -33.33 -11.98
C THR A 127 17.32 -34.07 -13.16
N TYR A 128 17.51 -35.38 -13.23
CA TYR A 128 16.85 -36.22 -14.22
C TYR A 128 15.42 -36.54 -13.82
N GLY A 129 14.48 -36.27 -14.72
CA GLY A 129 13.10 -36.71 -14.62
C GLY A 129 12.90 -38.17 -14.99
N ASN A 130 11.65 -38.63 -14.97
CA ASN A 130 11.27 -39.98 -15.41
C ASN A 130 11.35 -40.07 -16.95
N GLY A 131 12.47 -40.45 -17.51
CA GLY A 131 12.59 -40.62 -18.98
C GLY A 131 13.83 -40.04 -19.61
N TRP A 132 14.90 -39.83 -18.87
CA TRP A 132 16.21 -39.33 -19.32
C TRP A 132 16.26 -37.83 -19.67
N GLU A 133 15.19 -37.10 -19.50
CA GLU A 133 15.14 -35.64 -19.63
C GLU A 133 15.77 -34.99 -18.40
N TYR A 134 16.60 -33.98 -18.60
CA TYR A 134 17.20 -33.20 -17.52
C TYR A 134 16.31 -31.98 -17.27
N LEU A 135 15.75 -31.88 -16.07
CA LEU A 135 14.78 -30.88 -15.64
C LEU A 135 15.45 -29.84 -14.76
N TYR A 136 15.06 -28.58 -14.91
CA TYR A 136 15.57 -27.47 -14.12
C TYR A 136 14.43 -26.80 -13.36
N TYR A 137 14.64 -26.59 -12.08
CA TYR A 137 13.71 -25.95 -11.17
C TYR A 137 14.31 -24.69 -10.60
N PRO A 138 13.53 -23.61 -10.34
CA PRO A 138 14.07 -22.39 -9.77
C PRO A 138 14.74 -22.67 -8.41
N ASN A 139 15.90 -22.03 -8.19
CA ASN A 139 16.67 -22.15 -6.96
C ASN A 139 17.28 -20.80 -6.53
N GLY A 140 16.65 -19.71 -6.93
CA GLY A 140 16.95 -18.34 -6.60
C GLY A 140 15.94 -17.39 -7.24
N MET A 141 15.89 -16.14 -6.77
CA MET A 141 14.92 -15.16 -7.24
C MET A 141 14.94 -14.94 -8.76
N VAL A 142 16.12 -14.90 -9.37
CA VAL A 142 16.26 -14.69 -10.83
C VAL A 142 15.53 -15.75 -11.64
N SER A 143 15.71 -17.03 -11.29
CA SER A 143 15.01 -18.13 -11.98
C SER A 143 13.53 -18.20 -11.59
N GLY A 144 13.18 -17.78 -10.38
CA GLY A 144 11.81 -17.68 -9.95
C GLY A 144 11.02 -16.62 -10.71
N ALA A 145 11.55 -15.41 -10.80
CA ALA A 145 10.98 -14.31 -11.58
C ALA A 145 10.79 -14.72 -13.05
N TYR A 146 11.81 -15.33 -13.64
CA TYR A 146 11.74 -15.86 -15.01
C TYR A 146 10.61 -16.89 -15.22
N CYS A 147 10.33 -17.73 -14.21
CA CYS A 147 9.19 -18.65 -14.24
C CYS A 147 7.87 -17.89 -14.15
N PHE A 148 7.77 -16.89 -13.29
CA PHE A 148 6.55 -16.07 -13.12
C PHE A 148 6.21 -15.27 -14.38
N GLU A 149 7.21 -14.67 -15.05
CA GLU A 149 7.02 -14.01 -16.36
C GLU A 149 6.41 -14.95 -17.43
N ARG A 150 6.61 -16.27 -17.28
CA ARG A 150 6.07 -17.31 -18.18
C ARG A 150 4.71 -17.83 -17.72
N GLY A 151 4.11 -17.25 -16.68
CA GLY A 151 2.82 -17.66 -16.16
C GLY A 151 2.85 -18.99 -15.39
N MET A 152 4.02 -19.42 -14.89
CA MET A 152 4.17 -20.66 -14.13
C MET A 152 3.79 -20.46 -12.65
N TYR A 153 3.54 -21.57 -11.95
CA TYR A 153 3.28 -21.65 -10.50
C TYR A 153 2.05 -20.86 -10.03
N ASN A 154 0.97 -20.95 -10.78
CA ASN A 154 -0.29 -20.29 -10.43
C ASN A 154 -1.00 -21.01 -9.30
N ASN A 155 -1.41 -20.25 -8.29
CA ASN A 155 -2.24 -20.71 -7.17
C ASN A 155 -3.50 -19.87 -7.13
N SER A 156 -4.63 -20.43 -6.66
CA SER A 156 -5.85 -19.65 -6.46
C SER A 156 -6.73 -20.23 -5.37
N VAL A 157 -7.42 -19.36 -4.64
CA VAL A 157 -8.40 -19.70 -3.61
C VAL A 157 -9.63 -18.82 -3.75
N GLU A 158 -10.82 -19.41 -3.57
CA GLU A 158 -12.10 -18.69 -3.59
C GLU A 158 -12.65 -18.55 -2.18
N THR A 159 -13.29 -17.42 -1.88
CA THR A 159 -13.93 -17.15 -0.60
C THR A 159 -15.20 -16.34 -0.78
N GLU A 160 -16.08 -16.36 0.22
CA GLU A 160 -17.27 -15.51 0.33
C GLU A 160 -17.04 -14.46 1.41
N VAL A 161 -17.21 -13.18 1.09
CA VAL A 161 -17.14 -12.06 2.05
C VAL A 161 -18.56 -11.67 2.43
N THR A 162 -18.86 -11.60 3.73
CA THR A 162 -20.19 -11.28 4.26
C THR A 162 -20.20 -10.09 5.22
N ASP A 163 -19.03 -9.64 5.67
CA ASP A 163 -18.85 -8.57 6.66
C ASP A 163 -18.05 -7.34 6.12
N GLY A 164 -17.79 -7.33 4.81
CA GLY A 164 -17.06 -6.26 4.15
C GLY A 164 -15.55 -6.32 4.35
N THR A 165 -15.01 -7.37 4.98
CA THR A 165 -13.58 -7.48 5.29
C THR A 165 -12.95 -8.70 4.61
N LEU A 166 -11.86 -8.50 3.90
CA LEU A 166 -11.11 -9.56 3.25
C LEU A 166 -9.63 -9.49 3.66
N THR A 167 -9.15 -10.55 4.29
CA THR A 167 -7.72 -10.72 4.60
C THR A 167 -7.14 -11.76 3.65
N ILE A 168 -6.12 -11.37 2.91
CA ILE A 168 -5.45 -12.17 1.87
C ILE A 168 -3.97 -12.32 2.20
N GLY A 169 -3.38 -13.45 1.85
CA GLY A 169 -1.96 -13.62 2.07
C GLY A 169 -1.42 -15.02 1.82
N ILE A 170 -0.14 -15.19 2.16
CA ILE A 170 0.52 -16.50 2.22
C ILE A 170 1.09 -16.69 3.62
N ILE A 171 0.84 -17.86 4.19
CA ILE A 171 1.32 -18.27 5.51
C ILE A 171 2.07 -19.59 5.43
N ASN A 172 3.18 -19.68 6.16
CA ASN A 172 3.83 -20.93 6.54
C ASN A 172 4.12 -20.88 8.03
N ASP A 173 3.35 -21.62 8.83
CA ASP A 173 3.46 -21.66 10.31
C ASP A 173 4.34 -22.81 10.81
N THR A 174 4.78 -23.70 9.91
CA THR A 174 5.57 -24.88 10.21
C THR A 174 7.01 -24.69 9.79
N TYR A 175 7.93 -24.69 10.77
CA TYR A 175 9.36 -24.62 10.47
C TYR A 175 9.86 -25.94 9.87
N MET A 176 10.50 -25.82 8.71
CA MET A 176 11.28 -26.88 8.09
C MET A 176 12.65 -26.35 7.69
N ASN A 177 13.70 -27.11 7.96
CA ASN A 177 15.05 -26.70 7.59
C ASN A 177 15.19 -26.63 6.06
N SER A 178 15.76 -25.54 5.56
CA SER A 178 15.92 -25.28 4.12
C SER A 178 14.60 -25.10 3.35
N ASN A 179 13.49 -24.86 4.04
CA ASN A 179 12.26 -24.49 3.34
C ASN A 179 12.42 -23.16 2.61
N TRP A 180 11.69 -22.98 1.51
CA TRP A 180 11.76 -21.79 0.69
C TRP A 180 10.44 -21.56 -0.05
N CYS A 181 9.94 -20.33 0.05
CA CYS A 181 8.77 -19.85 -0.67
C CYS A 181 9.14 -18.58 -1.42
N MET A 182 8.75 -18.49 -2.68
CA MET A 182 8.79 -17.25 -3.46
C MET A 182 7.41 -16.96 -3.99
N MET A 183 7.04 -15.68 -4.06
CA MET A 183 5.72 -15.21 -4.48
C MET A 183 5.79 -13.89 -5.20
N ASP A 184 4.83 -13.69 -6.12
CA ASP A 184 4.64 -12.47 -6.89
C ASP A 184 3.24 -12.43 -7.53
N ASN A 185 2.88 -11.30 -8.14
CA ASN A 185 1.69 -11.18 -9.01
C ASN A 185 0.39 -11.60 -8.33
N PHE A 186 0.10 -11.04 -7.14
CA PHE A 186 -1.21 -11.21 -6.52
C PHE A 186 -2.30 -10.59 -7.39
N LYS A 187 -3.39 -11.32 -7.58
CA LYS A 187 -4.57 -10.91 -8.33
C LYS A 187 -5.83 -11.17 -7.55
N LEU A 188 -6.70 -10.18 -7.45
CA LEU A 188 -8.01 -10.32 -6.83
C LEU A 188 -9.10 -10.13 -7.87
N GLU A 189 -10.04 -11.07 -7.92
CA GLU A 189 -11.20 -11.02 -8.80
C GLU A 189 -12.49 -11.11 -7.98
N TYR A 190 -13.49 -10.32 -8.34
CA TYR A 190 -14.85 -10.33 -7.82
C TYR A 190 -15.79 -11.03 -8.79
N TYR A 191 -16.65 -11.90 -8.30
CA TYR A 191 -17.65 -12.57 -9.14
C TYR A 191 -18.97 -11.81 -9.11
N GLY A 192 -19.29 -11.06 -10.14
CA GLY A 192 -20.47 -10.21 -10.15
C GLY A 192 -20.67 -9.45 -11.45
N THR A 193 -21.41 -8.36 -11.32
CA THR A 193 -21.54 -7.31 -12.33
C THR A 193 -20.88 -6.04 -11.80
N VAL A 194 -20.26 -5.26 -12.68
CA VAL A 194 -19.69 -3.97 -12.27
C VAL A 194 -20.82 -3.03 -11.85
N THR A 195 -20.73 -2.52 -10.64
CA THR A 195 -21.58 -1.44 -10.13
C THR A 195 -20.69 -0.20 -10.01
N ALA A 196 -21.00 0.82 -10.82
CA ALA A 196 -20.22 2.06 -10.81
C ALA A 196 -20.52 2.92 -9.58
N ILE A 197 -19.60 3.82 -9.24
CA ILE A 197 -19.83 4.88 -8.25
C ILE A 197 -20.77 5.93 -8.89
N GLU A 198 -21.87 6.22 -8.23
CA GLU A 198 -22.83 7.24 -8.67
C GLU A 198 -22.54 8.60 -7.99
N GLU A 199 -22.10 8.57 -6.74
CA GLU A 199 -21.85 9.77 -5.95
C GLU A 199 -20.75 9.53 -4.88
N ILE A 200 -19.95 10.56 -4.64
CA ILE A 200 -19.02 10.66 -3.52
C ILE A 200 -19.45 11.84 -2.64
N THR A 201 -19.58 11.62 -1.34
CA THR A 201 -19.88 12.67 -0.36
C THR A 201 -18.75 12.75 0.65
N LEU A 202 -18.19 13.94 0.88
CA LEU A 202 -17.17 14.18 1.90
C LEU A 202 -17.80 14.55 3.25
N SER A 203 -17.12 14.23 4.35
CA SER A 203 -17.50 14.60 5.72
C SER A 203 -17.60 16.11 5.93
N SER A 204 -16.94 16.91 5.10
CA SER A 204 -17.05 18.36 5.06
C SER A 204 -16.79 18.89 3.66
N THR A 205 -17.46 19.96 3.27
CA THR A 205 -17.21 20.69 2.03
C THR A 205 -16.27 21.89 2.22
N THR A 206 -15.98 22.26 3.47
CA THR A 206 -15.06 23.33 3.84
C THR A 206 -14.31 22.97 5.11
N LEU A 207 -13.01 23.29 5.20
CA LEU A 207 -12.20 23.20 6.42
C LEU A 207 -11.41 24.47 6.62
N SER A 208 -11.27 24.91 7.88
CA SER A 208 -10.37 26.01 8.26
C SER A 208 -9.32 25.45 9.24
N LEU A 209 -8.06 25.51 8.86
CA LEU A 209 -6.91 24.98 9.60
C LEU A 209 -5.91 26.11 9.88
N ILE A 210 -5.13 25.95 10.94
CA ILE A 210 -3.95 26.78 11.19
C ILE A 210 -2.74 26.08 10.55
N GLU A 211 -1.78 26.84 10.05
CA GLU A 211 -0.54 26.33 9.49
C GLU A 211 0.12 25.27 10.39
N GLY A 212 0.40 24.10 9.84
CA GLY A 212 0.95 22.91 10.54
C GLY A 212 -0.12 21.98 11.13
N GLU A 213 -1.42 22.32 11.13
CA GLU A 213 -2.49 21.43 11.59
C GLU A 213 -2.83 20.35 10.57
N THR A 214 -3.45 19.27 11.06
CA THR A 214 -3.96 18.19 10.20
C THR A 214 -5.44 17.94 10.51
N SER A 215 -6.19 17.51 9.48
CA SER A 215 -7.61 17.11 9.61
C SER A 215 -7.88 15.87 8.75
N GLN A 216 -8.83 15.04 9.17
CA GLN A 216 -9.25 13.88 8.43
C GLN A 216 -10.52 14.17 7.65
N LEU A 217 -10.47 14.11 6.32
CA LEU A 217 -11.64 14.00 5.46
C LEU A 217 -11.99 12.53 5.29
N THR A 218 -13.27 12.20 5.44
CA THR A 218 -13.80 10.87 5.11
C THR A 218 -14.76 11.01 3.93
N ALA A 219 -14.72 10.02 3.04
CA ALA A 219 -15.59 9.94 1.88
C ALA A 219 -16.61 8.81 2.06
N THR A 220 -17.85 9.08 1.67
CA THR A 220 -18.91 8.08 1.55
C THR A 220 -19.23 7.89 0.07
N ILE A 221 -19.26 6.64 -0.37
CA ILE A 221 -19.52 6.24 -1.75
C ILE A 221 -20.96 5.73 -1.86
N THR A 222 -21.65 6.14 -2.90
CA THR A 222 -22.99 5.66 -3.25
C THR A 222 -22.98 5.11 -4.68
N PRO A 223 -23.53 3.90 -4.91
CA PRO A 223 -24.06 2.98 -3.91
C PRO A 223 -22.94 2.30 -3.09
N ALA A 224 -23.25 1.89 -1.85
CA ALA A 224 -22.27 1.26 -0.94
C ALA A 224 -21.69 -0.08 -1.45
N ASN A 225 -22.33 -0.69 -2.45
CA ASN A 225 -21.86 -1.90 -3.14
C ASN A 225 -21.19 -1.61 -4.49
N ALA A 226 -20.71 -0.39 -4.72
CA ALA A 226 -19.89 -0.08 -5.90
C ALA A 226 -18.69 -1.04 -5.96
N THR A 227 -18.39 -1.55 -7.17
CA THR A 227 -17.37 -2.60 -7.37
C THR A 227 -15.97 -2.10 -7.07
N TYR A 228 -15.68 -0.86 -7.44
CA TYR A 228 -14.38 -0.20 -7.20
C TYR A 228 -14.61 0.93 -6.21
N GLN A 229 -14.14 0.77 -4.97
CA GLN A 229 -14.35 1.76 -3.90
C GLN A 229 -13.10 2.58 -3.58
N ARG A 230 -12.02 2.38 -4.32
CA ARG A 230 -10.82 3.18 -4.18
C ARG A 230 -11.05 4.59 -4.73
N LEU A 231 -10.61 5.57 -3.97
CA LEU A 231 -10.61 6.97 -4.39
C LEU A 231 -9.18 7.47 -4.56
N GLU A 232 -9.00 8.34 -5.52
CA GLU A 232 -7.81 9.16 -5.67
C GLU A 232 -8.04 10.50 -4.99
N TRP A 233 -7.06 10.94 -4.19
CA TRP A 233 -7.10 12.22 -3.49
C TRP A 233 -6.08 13.17 -4.10
N LEU A 234 -6.50 14.39 -4.39
CA LEU A 234 -5.67 15.41 -5.02
C LEU A 234 -5.84 16.75 -4.31
N SER A 235 -4.74 17.47 -4.12
CA SER A 235 -4.74 18.90 -3.77
C SER A 235 -4.51 19.73 -5.03
N GLU A 236 -5.31 20.79 -5.21
CA GLU A 236 -5.14 21.74 -6.30
C GLU A 236 -3.83 22.59 -6.12
N ASP A 237 -3.46 22.87 -4.87
CA ASP A 237 -2.21 23.54 -4.52
C ASP A 237 -1.58 22.93 -3.27
N GLU A 238 -0.60 22.04 -3.48
CA GLU A 238 0.12 21.35 -2.40
C GLU A 238 1.02 22.29 -1.58
N SER A 239 1.31 23.51 -2.04
CA SER A 239 2.05 24.50 -1.26
C SER A 239 1.21 25.11 -0.13
N ILE A 240 -0.15 25.01 -0.22
CA ILE A 240 -1.10 25.49 0.78
C ILE A 240 -1.54 24.36 1.69
N ALA A 241 -1.94 23.22 1.12
CA ALA A 241 -2.30 22.01 1.86
C ALA A 241 -2.07 20.76 1.02
N THR A 242 -1.64 19.67 1.65
CA THR A 242 -1.50 18.35 1.03
C THR A 242 -2.58 17.41 1.54
N VAL A 243 -2.83 16.32 0.81
CA VAL A 243 -3.71 15.23 1.21
C VAL A 243 -3.04 13.89 0.93
N ASP A 244 -3.18 12.94 1.84
CA ASP A 244 -2.68 11.57 1.62
C ASP A 244 -3.77 10.67 1.01
N ALA A 245 -3.37 9.45 0.63
CA ALA A 245 -4.27 8.46 0.03
C ALA A 245 -5.45 8.02 0.93
N LYS A 246 -5.46 8.41 2.21
CA LYS A 246 -6.52 8.13 3.18
C LYS A 246 -7.39 9.35 3.50
N GLY A 247 -7.16 10.47 2.80
CA GLY A 247 -7.91 11.70 3.00
C GLY A 247 -7.44 12.53 4.20
N LYS A 248 -6.24 12.28 4.74
CA LYS A 248 -5.65 13.13 5.79
C LYS A 248 -5.07 14.38 5.15
N VAL A 249 -5.66 15.52 5.46
CA VAL A 249 -5.20 16.85 5.02
C VAL A 249 -4.14 17.36 5.98
N THR A 250 -3.06 17.93 5.45
CA THR A 250 -2.01 18.63 6.20
C THR A 250 -1.87 20.05 5.67
N SER A 251 -2.08 21.06 6.51
CA SER A 251 -1.90 22.47 6.14
C SER A 251 -0.43 22.86 6.13
N ILE A 252 0.01 23.59 5.08
CA ILE A 252 1.42 23.92 4.83
C ILE A 252 1.66 25.42 5.00
N SER A 253 0.90 26.29 4.29
CA SER A 253 1.06 27.75 4.35
C SER A 253 -0.27 28.45 4.21
N GLU A 254 -0.32 29.73 4.63
CA GLU A 254 -1.51 30.58 4.52
C GLU A 254 -2.01 30.67 3.07
N GLY A 255 -3.33 30.46 2.90
CA GLY A 255 -3.98 30.50 1.59
C GLY A 255 -5.27 29.70 1.57
N THR A 256 -5.82 29.53 0.36
CA THR A 256 -7.00 28.70 0.11
C THR A 256 -6.70 27.76 -1.06
N THR A 257 -7.01 26.49 -0.90
CA THR A 257 -6.90 25.44 -1.93
C THR A 257 -8.10 24.51 -1.88
N THR A 258 -8.26 23.67 -2.90
CA THR A 258 -9.31 22.65 -2.96
C THR A 258 -8.70 21.25 -2.90
N ILE A 259 -9.25 20.41 -2.04
CA ILE A 259 -8.97 18.97 -2.03
C ILE A 259 -10.11 18.26 -2.76
N TYR A 260 -9.73 17.35 -3.66
CA TYR A 260 -10.66 16.51 -4.42
C TYR A 260 -10.53 15.05 -3.99
N ALA A 261 -11.68 14.36 -3.97
CA ALA A 261 -11.76 12.90 -3.93
C ALA A 261 -12.44 12.43 -5.22
N MET A 262 -11.75 11.61 -6.00
CA MET A 262 -12.16 11.19 -7.34
C MET A 262 -12.31 9.68 -7.41
N ALA A 263 -13.37 9.21 -8.09
CA ALA A 263 -13.56 7.81 -8.38
C ALA A 263 -12.49 7.29 -9.37
N THR A 264 -12.02 6.05 -9.14
CA THR A 264 -11.05 5.38 -10.03
C THR A 264 -11.71 4.39 -11.00
N ASP A 265 -13.06 4.32 -11.02
CA ASP A 265 -13.86 3.39 -11.80
C ASP A 265 -14.38 3.96 -13.13
N GLU A 266 -13.79 5.07 -13.58
CA GLU A 266 -14.19 5.79 -14.81
C GLU A 266 -15.62 6.37 -14.77
N SER A 267 -16.32 6.31 -13.64
CA SER A 267 -17.66 6.93 -13.48
C SER A 267 -17.64 8.45 -13.60
N GLY A 268 -16.48 9.05 -13.29
CA GLY A 268 -16.31 10.50 -13.22
C GLY A 268 -16.88 11.12 -11.95
N ALA A 269 -17.31 10.31 -10.97
CA ALA A 269 -17.78 10.83 -9.67
C ALA A 269 -16.63 11.54 -8.93
N ILE A 270 -16.91 12.74 -8.45
CA ILE A 270 -15.95 13.60 -7.77
C ILE A 270 -16.65 14.38 -6.64
N ALA A 271 -15.93 14.57 -5.55
CA ALA A 271 -16.32 15.47 -4.47
C ALA A 271 -15.14 16.38 -4.10
N SER A 272 -15.44 17.56 -3.54
CA SER A 272 -14.42 18.54 -3.19
C SER A 272 -14.65 19.16 -1.80
N CYS A 273 -13.54 19.59 -1.20
CA CYS A 273 -13.53 20.34 0.05
C CYS A 273 -12.60 21.54 -0.10
N GLU A 274 -13.10 22.75 0.15
CA GLU A 274 -12.29 23.96 0.21
C GLU A 274 -11.53 24.01 1.52
N ILE A 275 -10.22 24.20 1.46
CA ILE A 275 -9.33 24.31 2.62
C ILE A 275 -8.84 25.74 2.73
N THR A 276 -9.17 26.41 3.84
CA THR A 276 -8.58 27.71 4.18
C THR A 276 -7.54 27.51 5.27
N VAL A 277 -6.30 27.79 4.96
CA VAL A 277 -5.19 27.78 5.92
C VAL A 277 -4.95 29.19 6.42
N LYS A 278 -5.00 29.37 7.73
CA LYS A 278 -4.67 30.62 8.40
C LYS A 278 -3.26 30.53 8.96
N ARG A 279 -2.56 31.64 8.91
CA ARG A 279 -1.24 31.73 9.51
C ARG A 279 -1.29 31.43 10.99
N SER A 280 -0.32 30.65 11.47
CA SER A 280 -0.10 30.52 12.91
C SER A 280 0.31 31.86 13.47
N VAL A 281 -0.65 32.56 14.06
CA VAL A 281 -0.31 33.75 14.85
C VAL A 281 0.23 33.21 16.17
N PRO A 282 1.46 33.55 16.54
CA PRO A 282 1.94 33.19 17.87
C PRO A 282 0.94 33.71 18.92
N THR A 283 0.26 32.82 19.62
CA THR A 283 -0.57 33.15 20.77
C THR A 283 0.33 33.44 21.97
N ALA A 284 1.41 34.17 21.74
CA ALA A 284 2.26 34.59 22.81
C ALA A 284 1.58 35.77 23.51
N GLU A 285 1.19 35.59 24.72
CA GLU A 285 0.97 36.68 25.67
C GLU A 285 2.28 37.45 25.93
N THR A 286 3.32 37.20 25.14
CA THR A 286 4.70 37.67 25.30
C THR A 286 5.10 38.50 24.09
N LEU A 287 5.75 39.59 24.36
CA LEU A 287 6.39 40.42 23.37
C LEU A 287 7.40 39.62 22.55
N VAL A 288 7.43 39.86 21.26
CA VAL A 288 8.40 39.28 20.35
C VAL A 288 9.49 40.30 20.05
N ILE A 289 10.74 39.89 20.03
CA ILE A 289 11.83 40.72 19.53
C ILE A 289 11.66 40.79 18.02
N ASN A 290 11.36 42.00 17.51
CA ASN A 290 11.20 42.26 16.09
C ASN A 290 12.52 42.54 15.41
N GLU A 291 13.35 43.36 16.05
CA GLU A 291 14.65 43.72 15.51
C GLU A 291 15.67 43.91 16.65
N ILE A 292 16.94 43.61 16.37
CA ILE A 292 18.07 43.83 17.27
C ILE A 292 19.17 44.55 16.45
N GLN A 293 19.57 45.71 16.91
CA GLN A 293 20.76 46.38 16.40
C GLN A 293 21.84 46.39 17.48
N SER A 294 22.83 45.55 17.36
CA SER A 294 23.92 45.39 18.34
C SER A 294 24.95 46.50 18.30
N ALA A 295 25.03 47.23 17.18
CA ALA A 295 25.91 48.40 17.02
C ALA A 295 25.16 49.47 16.23
N ASN A 296 24.85 50.61 16.86
CA ASN A 296 24.21 51.74 16.24
C ASN A 296 25.28 52.83 16.04
N ILE A 297 25.64 53.14 14.79
CA ILE A 297 26.71 54.09 14.47
C ILE A 297 26.14 55.46 14.07
N ASP A 298 24.95 55.51 13.46
CA ASP A 298 24.45 56.78 12.90
C ASP A 298 22.90 56.84 12.77
N MET A 299 22.12 55.84 13.22
CA MET A 299 20.67 55.84 13.01
C MET A 299 19.86 56.48 14.13
N PHE A 300 20.16 56.14 15.39
CA PHE A 300 19.45 56.65 16.56
C PHE A 300 20.44 57.16 17.60
N VAL A 301 20.21 58.39 18.04
CA VAL A 301 21.01 59.02 19.08
C VAL A 301 20.11 59.28 20.28
N ASP A 302 20.55 58.88 21.47
CA ASP A 302 19.85 59.22 22.70
C ASP A 302 19.91 60.73 23.01
N PRO A 303 19.11 61.23 23.94
CA PRO A 303 19.13 62.63 24.31
C PRO A 303 20.49 63.18 24.81
N SER A 304 21.42 62.27 25.09
CA SER A 304 22.80 62.58 25.52
C SER A 304 23.80 62.47 24.33
N PHE A 305 23.32 62.29 23.10
CA PHE A 305 24.11 62.13 21.86
C PHE A 305 24.99 60.89 21.81
N ASN A 306 24.53 59.77 22.44
CA ASN A 306 25.21 58.48 22.35
C ASN A 306 24.53 57.58 21.35
N TYR A 307 25.30 56.78 20.60
CA TYR A 307 24.84 55.73 19.74
C TYR A 307 24.85 54.42 20.53
N GLY A 308 23.66 53.93 20.93
CA GLY A 308 23.52 52.68 21.70
C GLY A 308 22.98 51.53 20.87
N ALA A 309 23.22 50.30 21.30
CA ALA A 309 22.46 49.16 20.81
C ALA A 309 20.98 49.32 21.18
N TRP A 310 20.08 48.84 20.33
CA TRP A 310 18.66 48.88 20.61
C TRP A 310 17.96 47.55 20.21
N VAL A 311 16.81 47.31 20.81
CA VAL A 311 15.94 46.18 20.53
C VAL A 311 14.55 46.71 20.30
N GLU A 312 13.95 46.37 19.16
CA GLU A 312 12.55 46.61 18.91
C GLU A 312 11.71 45.43 19.37
N LEU A 313 10.69 45.72 20.18
CA LEU A 313 9.73 44.75 20.68
C LEU A 313 8.40 44.93 19.93
N TYR A 314 7.90 43.87 19.38
CA TYR A 314 6.60 43.83 18.74
C TYR A 314 5.59 43.13 19.64
N ASN A 315 4.43 43.72 19.83
CA ASN A 315 3.29 43.13 20.48
C ASN A 315 2.35 42.52 19.43
N PRO A 316 2.36 41.20 19.24
CA PRO A 316 1.52 40.54 18.23
C PRO A 316 0.05 40.44 18.67
N THR A 317 -0.30 40.91 19.86
CA THR A 317 -1.63 40.81 20.42
C THR A 317 -2.37 42.17 20.37
N ASP A 318 -3.70 42.15 20.46
CA ASP A 318 -4.56 43.33 20.62
C ASP A 318 -4.66 43.83 22.07
N LYS A 319 -3.91 43.20 23.00
CA LYS A 319 -3.90 43.52 24.43
C LYS A 319 -2.64 44.31 24.79
N THR A 320 -2.78 45.18 25.80
CA THR A 320 -1.64 45.92 26.36
C THR A 320 -0.74 44.94 27.15
N VAL A 321 0.57 44.93 26.83
CA VAL A 321 1.59 44.14 27.53
C VAL A 321 2.44 45.11 28.36
N SER A 322 2.58 44.84 29.67
CA SER A 322 3.41 45.64 30.58
C SER A 322 4.87 45.11 30.52
N LEU A 323 5.82 46.08 30.44
CA LEU A 323 7.26 45.78 30.43
C LEU A 323 7.89 45.89 31.85
N ASN A 324 7.17 45.62 32.89
CA ASN A 324 7.66 45.71 34.26
C ASN A 324 8.65 44.62 34.63
#